data_c64c8b658184c76c58474cf37dced876
#
_entry.id   c64c8b658184c76c58474cf37dced876
#
_cell.length_a   1.000
_cell.length_b   1.000
_cell.length_c   1.000
_cell.angle_alpha   90.00
_cell.angle_beta   90.00
_cell.angle_gamma   90.00
#
_symmetry.space_group_name_H-M   'P 1'
#
loop_
_entity.id
_entity.type
_entity.pdbx_description
1 polymer ?
#
loop_
_entity_poly.entity_id
_entity_poly.type
_entity_poly.pdbx_seq_one_letter_code
_entity_poly.pdbx_strand_id
1 'polypeptide(L)'
;AAQKKTLDLQNWHDFLSIIQKGGFRSSSMINSKGTLIYTYTLYIIGKEDYKVSDKELQNAISRWFFMSIITSRYISSSPESAMERDLADFRGFTKAEEFLSWINNTIKSELTADFWETTLPARMETSSSNSPLNNCYIAALHLLDARALFSEIRIWDALDPTTRAKKSKVERHHLFPKNYLKSFGLDGTRVTNQIANFAFVEWKDNIKISDSPPSEYLEE
;
A
#
# COMPACT_ATOMS: atom_id res chain seq x y z
N ALA A 1 16.57 -9.56 27.41
CA ALA A 1 15.18 -9.07 27.45
C ALA A 1 14.67 -8.67 26.05
N ALA A 2 15.30 -7.74 25.33
CA ALA A 2 14.87 -7.27 24.00
C ALA A 2 14.78 -8.40 22.96
N GLN A 3 15.84 -9.20 22.82
CA GLN A 3 15.89 -10.32 21.87
C GLN A 3 14.70 -11.30 22.02
N LYS A 4 14.31 -11.63 23.27
CA LYS A 4 13.17 -12.52 23.53
C LYS A 4 11.87 -11.91 22.99
N LYS A 5 11.61 -10.62 23.19
CA LYS A 5 10.43 -9.93 22.68
C LYS A 5 10.41 -9.87 21.16
N THR A 6 11.56 -9.56 20.52
CA THR A 6 11.69 -9.43 19.07
C THR A 6 11.53 -10.78 18.35
N LEU A 7 11.95 -11.88 18.97
CA LEU A 7 11.86 -13.23 18.41
C LEU A 7 10.58 -13.98 18.83
N ASP A 8 9.68 -13.35 19.57
CA ASP A 8 8.41 -13.94 19.98
C ASP A 8 7.49 -14.08 18.75
N LEU A 9 7.10 -15.32 18.44
CA LEU A 9 6.27 -15.65 17.30
C LEU A 9 4.87 -15.01 17.40
N GLN A 10 4.33 -14.85 18.62
CA GLN A 10 3.04 -14.21 18.80
C GLN A 10 3.10 -12.73 18.42
N ASN A 11 4.18 -12.02 18.78
CA ASN A 11 4.37 -10.63 18.37
C ASN A 11 4.45 -10.50 16.85
N TRP A 12 5.14 -11.41 16.17
CA TRP A 12 5.18 -11.44 14.71
C TRP A 12 3.81 -11.72 14.09
N HIS A 13 3.07 -12.69 14.65
CA HIS A 13 1.73 -13.01 14.16
C HIS A 13 0.78 -11.81 14.29
N ASP A 14 0.76 -11.17 15.46
CA ASP A 14 -0.08 -10.00 15.73
C ASP A 14 0.28 -8.85 14.80
N PHE A 15 1.58 -8.56 14.65
CA PHE A 15 2.07 -7.52 13.75
C PHE A 15 1.71 -7.79 12.28
N LEU A 16 1.94 -9.00 11.77
CA LEU A 16 1.60 -9.34 10.39
C LEU A 16 0.08 -9.26 10.15
N SER A 17 -0.74 -9.60 11.14
CA SER A 17 -2.19 -9.39 11.09
C SER A 17 -2.54 -7.90 10.94
N ILE A 18 -1.81 -6.99 11.61
CA ILE A 18 -1.98 -5.55 11.44
C ILE A 18 -1.66 -5.12 10.01
N ILE A 19 -0.57 -5.60 9.44
CA ILE A 19 -0.16 -5.29 8.06
C ILE A 19 -1.19 -5.80 7.05
N GLN A 20 -1.70 -7.02 7.23
CA GLN A 20 -2.75 -7.57 6.39
C GLN A 20 -4.05 -6.77 6.46
N LYS A 21 -4.50 -6.38 7.66
CA LYS A 21 -5.67 -5.51 7.87
C LYS A 21 -5.46 -4.10 7.30
N GLY A 22 -4.20 -3.65 7.19
CA GLY A 22 -3.79 -2.44 6.49
C GLY A 22 -3.82 -2.56 4.96
N GLY A 23 -4.33 -3.66 4.41
CA GLY A 23 -4.50 -3.88 2.97
C GLY A 23 -3.37 -4.64 2.29
N PHE A 24 -2.22 -4.87 2.95
CA PHE A 24 -1.06 -5.58 2.40
C PHE A 24 -1.17 -7.08 2.68
N ARG A 25 -1.94 -7.80 1.88
CA ARG A 25 -2.35 -9.18 2.14
C ARG A 25 -1.36 -10.27 1.69
N SER A 26 -0.39 -9.91 0.87
CA SER A 26 0.57 -10.86 0.30
C SER A 26 1.99 -10.37 0.54
N SER A 27 2.93 -11.31 0.73
CA SER A 27 4.36 -11.00 0.79
C SER A 27 4.88 -10.32 -0.48
N SER A 28 4.26 -10.59 -1.63
CA SER A 28 4.60 -9.92 -2.90
C SER A 28 4.28 -8.42 -2.90
N MET A 29 3.38 -7.96 -2.02
CA MET A 29 3.08 -6.53 -1.86
C MET A 29 4.09 -5.79 -0.97
N ILE A 30 5.02 -6.51 -0.34
CA ILE A 30 6.02 -5.94 0.57
C ILE A 30 7.35 -5.83 -0.15
N ASN A 31 7.61 -4.69 -0.79
CA ASN A 31 8.81 -4.47 -1.59
C ASN A 31 10.09 -4.24 -0.76
N SER A 32 9.95 -3.85 0.51
CA SER A 32 11.07 -3.53 1.39
C SER A 32 10.99 -4.32 2.69
N LYS A 33 11.93 -5.26 2.86
CA LYS A 33 12.09 -5.96 4.14
C LYS A 33 12.51 -5.00 5.26
N GLY A 34 13.30 -3.98 4.94
CA GLY A 34 13.71 -2.93 5.89
C GLY A 34 12.49 -2.20 6.45
N THR A 35 11.57 -1.74 5.59
CA THR A 35 10.34 -1.10 6.03
C THR A 35 9.51 -1.99 6.96
N LEU A 36 9.41 -3.29 6.64
CA LEU A 36 8.69 -4.25 7.48
C LEU A 36 9.34 -4.38 8.86
N ILE A 37 10.67 -4.57 8.91
CA ILE A 37 11.42 -4.76 10.16
C ILE A 37 11.38 -3.48 11.01
N TYR A 38 11.54 -2.31 10.40
CA TYR A 38 11.49 -1.04 11.14
C TYR A 38 10.11 -0.74 11.70
N THR A 39 9.04 -1.04 10.94
CA THR A 39 7.68 -0.92 11.46
C THR A 39 7.40 -1.93 12.58
N TYR A 40 7.95 -3.15 12.48
CA TYR A 40 7.88 -4.13 13.57
C TYR A 40 8.59 -3.63 14.83
N THR A 41 9.73 -2.96 14.69
CA THR A 41 10.44 -2.37 15.83
C THR A 41 9.55 -1.33 16.53
N LEU A 42 8.88 -0.45 15.78
CA LEU A 42 7.94 0.52 16.34
C LEU A 42 6.74 -0.17 17.02
N TYR A 43 6.23 -1.25 16.43
CA TYR A 43 5.17 -2.06 17.04
C TYR A 43 5.59 -2.61 18.39
N ILE A 44 6.79 -3.21 18.50
CA ILE A 44 7.32 -3.76 19.76
C ILE A 44 7.51 -2.66 20.81
N ILE A 45 8.07 -1.51 20.42
CA ILE A 45 8.26 -0.37 21.31
C ILE A 45 6.90 0.15 21.84
N GLY A 46 5.93 0.37 20.96
CA GLY A 46 4.60 0.81 21.35
C GLY A 46 3.90 -0.18 22.29
N LYS A 47 3.98 -1.48 22.00
CA LYS A 47 3.38 -2.54 22.79
C LYS A 47 4.06 -2.71 24.16
N GLU A 48 5.39 -2.80 24.15
CA GLU A 48 6.16 -3.26 25.29
C GLU A 48 6.68 -2.15 26.19
N ASP A 49 7.06 -1.04 25.61
CA ASP A 49 7.68 0.05 26.37
C ASP A 49 6.64 1.12 26.75
N TYR A 50 5.75 1.50 25.80
CA TYR A 50 4.70 2.51 26.05
C TYR A 50 3.35 1.93 26.43
N LYS A 51 3.15 0.60 26.36
CA LYS A 51 1.89 -0.07 26.72
C LYS A 51 0.66 0.53 26.01
N VAL A 52 0.83 0.91 24.75
CA VAL A 52 -0.27 1.38 23.91
C VAL A 52 -1.35 0.32 23.79
N SER A 53 -2.61 0.70 23.87
CA SER A 53 -3.72 -0.24 23.72
C SER A 53 -3.71 -0.92 22.33
N ASP A 54 -4.14 -2.16 22.24
CA ASP A 54 -4.07 -2.96 21.01
C ASP A 54 -4.77 -2.26 19.83
N LYS A 55 -5.92 -1.65 20.07
CA LYS A 55 -6.69 -0.96 19.04
C LYS A 55 -5.97 0.28 18.50
N GLU A 56 -5.41 1.09 19.40
CA GLU A 56 -4.67 2.31 19.01
C GLU A 56 -3.37 1.95 18.31
N LEU A 57 -2.65 0.95 18.84
CA LEU A 57 -1.41 0.46 18.25
C LEU A 57 -1.66 -0.12 16.86
N GLN A 58 -2.71 -0.93 16.68
CA GLN A 58 -3.10 -1.47 15.38
C GLN A 58 -3.34 -0.36 14.35
N ASN A 59 -4.12 0.67 14.72
CA ASN A 59 -4.39 1.80 13.85
C ASN A 59 -3.11 2.61 13.52
N ALA A 60 -2.31 2.91 14.53
CA ALA A 60 -1.07 3.68 14.36
C ALA A 60 -0.07 2.95 13.45
N ILE A 61 0.17 1.66 13.70
CA ILE A 61 1.15 0.85 12.97
C ILE A 61 0.72 0.56 11.53
N SER A 62 -0.57 0.27 11.27
CA SER A 62 -1.03 0.07 9.90
C SER A 62 -0.89 1.33 9.05
N ARG A 63 -1.23 2.50 9.61
CA ARG A 63 -1.06 3.80 8.94
C ARG A 63 0.40 4.18 8.75
N TRP A 64 1.25 3.91 9.74
CA TRP A 64 2.69 4.11 9.63
C TRP A 64 3.30 3.26 8.51
N PHE A 65 2.93 1.99 8.43
CA PHE A 65 3.41 1.11 7.38
C PHE A 65 3.00 1.62 5.99
N PHE A 66 1.72 1.97 5.83
CA PHE A 66 1.21 2.52 4.56
C PHE A 66 1.97 3.80 4.17
N MET A 67 2.10 4.76 5.10
CA MET A 67 2.86 5.99 4.88
C MET A 67 4.31 5.69 4.50
N SER A 68 4.97 4.78 5.20
CA SER A 68 6.37 4.44 4.94
C SER A 68 6.59 3.84 3.55
N ILE A 69 5.64 3.04 3.04
CA ILE A 69 5.71 2.50 1.67
C ILE A 69 5.45 3.60 0.64
N ILE A 70 4.37 4.38 0.80
CA ILE A 70 3.96 5.37 -0.22
C ILE A 70 4.96 6.53 -0.33
N THR A 71 5.62 6.91 0.76
CA THR A 71 6.67 7.95 0.78
C THR A 71 8.06 7.41 0.47
N SER A 72 8.23 6.08 0.51
CA SER A 72 9.54 5.42 0.41
C SER A 72 10.50 5.78 1.57
N ARG A 73 9.96 6.02 2.79
CA ARG A 73 10.70 6.52 3.96
C ARG A 73 11.96 5.71 4.28
N TYR A 74 11.91 4.38 4.16
CA TYR A 74 13.02 3.48 4.46
C TYR A 74 13.58 2.77 3.22
N ILE A 75 13.48 3.39 2.04
CA ILE A 75 13.99 2.86 0.76
C ILE A 75 15.08 3.78 0.17
N SER A 76 15.47 4.81 0.91
CA SER A 76 16.54 5.75 0.52
C SER A 76 17.93 5.10 0.58
N SER A 77 18.95 5.86 0.18
CA SER A 77 20.37 5.45 0.24
C SER A 77 20.90 5.18 1.66
N SER A 78 20.17 5.59 2.68
CA SER A 78 20.54 5.41 4.09
C SER A 78 19.31 5.15 4.97
N PRO A 79 18.66 3.97 4.83
CA PRO A 79 17.46 3.64 5.62
C PRO A 79 17.74 3.57 7.12
N GLU A 80 18.94 3.15 7.52
CA GLU A 80 19.38 3.10 8.92
C GLU A 80 19.36 4.49 9.56
N SER A 81 19.84 5.52 8.85
CA SER A 81 19.84 6.91 9.35
C SER A 81 18.42 7.46 9.53
N ALA A 82 17.45 7.05 8.69
CA ALA A 82 16.07 7.41 8.90
C ALA A 82 15.50 6.76 10.16
N MET A 83 15.80 5.47 10.38
CA MET A 83 15.36 4.75 11.58
C MET A 83 16.02 5.30 12.85
N GLU A 84 17.31 5.64 12.80
CA GLU A 84 18.02 6.25 13.95
C GLU A 84 17.41 7.59 14.35
N ARG A 85 17.04 8.44 13.38
CA ARG A 85 16.33 9.70 13.65
C ARG A 85 14.98 9.43 14.31
N ASP A 86 14.17 8.54 13.75
CA ASP A 86 12.88 8.16 14.31
C ASP A 86 13.03 7.66 15.74
N LEU A 87 14.01 6.80 16.03
CA LEU A 87 14.29 6.32 17.38
C LEU A 87 14.80 7.41 18.33
N ALA A 88 15.50 8.42 17.81
CA ALA A 88 15.98 9.53 18.62
C ALA A 88 14.84 10.45 19.07
N ASP A 89 13.83 10.65 18.22
CA ASP A 89 12.72 11.57 18.47
C ASP A 89 11.89 11.21 19.71
N PHE A 90 11.77 9.92 20.03
CA PHE A 90 10.95 9.49 21.18
C PHE A 90 11.75 8.94 22.39
N ARG A 91 13.07 9.13 22.43
CA ARG A 91 13.88 8.68 23.56
C ARG A 91 13.47 9.25 24.93
N GLY A 92 12.83 10.43 24.94
CA GLY A 92 12.38 11.09 26.16
C GLY A 92 10.92 10.83 26.53
N PHE A 93 10.19 10.09 25.71
CA PHE A 93 8.75 9.84 25.97
C PHE A 93 8.56 8.88 27.12
N THR A 94 7.52 9.12 27.90
CA THR A 94 7.17 8.32 29.09
C THR A 94 5.76 7.76 29.03
N LYS A 95 4.94 8.24 28.07
CA LYS A 95 3.51 7.91 27.97
C LYS A 95 3.13 7.44 26.57
N ALA A 96 2.10 6.61 26.51
CA ALA A 96 1.52 6.09 25.26
C ALA A 96 1.06 7.23 24.34
N GLU A 97 0.46 8.28 24.89
CA GLU A 97 -0.08 9.43 24.16
C GLU A 97 1.03 10.21 23.44
N GLU A 98 2.21 10.32 24.03
CA GLU A 98 3.38 10.99 23.41
C GLU A 98 3.85 10.20 22.19
N PHE A 99 3.97 8.89 22.32
CA PHE A 99 4.35 8.00 21.22
C PHE A 99 3.32 8.02 20.07
N LEU A 100 2.02 7.92 20.40
CA LEU A 100 0.95 8.00 19.40
C LEU A 100 0.88 9.36 18.71
N SER A 101 1.09 10.44 19.47
CA SER A 101 1.13 11.80 18.93
C SER A 101 2.30 11.98 17.97
N TRP A 102 3.48 11.44 18.31
CA TRP A 102 4.64 11.45 17.43
C TRP A 102 4.35 10.72 16.12
N ILE A 103 3.81 9.50 16.17
CA ILE A 103 3.42 8.73 14.96
C ILE A 103 2.46 9.56 14.10
N ASN A 104 1.39 10.10 14.69
CA ASN A 104 0.36 10.83 13.95
C ASN A 104 0.91 12.13 13.33
N ASN A 105 1.75 12.86 14.06
CA ASN A 105 2.36 14.10 13.57
C ASN A 105 3.36 13.83 12.45
N THR A 106 4.16 12.76 12.56
CA THR A 106 5.07 12.35 11.50
C THR A 106 4.31 11.95 10.23
N ILE A 107 3.24 11.14 10.35
CA ILE A 107 2.39 10.78 9.20
C ILE A 107 1.82 12.06 8.55
N LYS A 108 1.32 12.99 9.35
CA LYS A 108 0.75 14.24 8.84
C LYS A 108 1.79 15.13 8.15
N SER A 109 3.01 15.20 8.67
CA SER A 109 4.09 15.99 8.07
C SER A 109 4.64 15.39 6.77
N GLU A 110 4.57 14.07 6.61
CA GLU A 110 4.97 13.38 5.37
C GLU A 110 3.88 13.43 4.28
N LEU A 111 2.61 13.31 4.68
CA LEU A 111 1.45 13.26 3.78
C LEU A 111 0.73 14.61 3.71
N THR A 112 1.47 15.64 3.28
CA THR A 112 0.96 17.01 3.11
C THR A 112 0.02 17.14 1.90
N ALA A 113 -0.65 18.28 1.76
CA ALA A 113 -1.42 18.59 0.55
C ALA A 113 -0.55 18.50 -0.71
N ASP A 114 0.67 19.07 -0.68
CA ASP A 114 1.62 18.98 -1.80
C ASP A 114 2.00 17.53 -2.13
N PHE A 115 2.16 16.67 -1.11
CA PHE A 115 2.40 15.25 -1.37
C PHE A 115 1.27 14.63 -2.19
N TRP A 116 0.00 14.90 -1.84
CA TRP A 116 -1.17 14.32 -2.51
C TRP A 116 -1.41 14.93 -3.89
N GLU A 117 -1.24 16.24 -4.04
CA GLU A 117 -1.60 16.99 -5.25
C GLU A 117 -0.49 16.99 -6.30
N THR A 118 0.78 16.91 -5.87
CA THR A 118 1.94 17.06 -6.75
C THR A 118 2.83 15.82 -6.76
N THR A 119 3.33 15.45 -5.59
CA THR A 119 4.38 14.41 -5.49
C THR A 119 3.85 13.03 -5.83
N LEU A 120 2.72 12.63 -5.28
CA LEU A 120 2.14 11.29 -5.52
C LEU A 120 1.70 11.11 -6.99
N PRO A 121 0.95 12.03 -7.63
CA PRO A 121 0.59 11.90 -9.05
C PRO A 121 1.82 11.71 -9.95
N ALA A 122 2.85 12.54 -9.78
CA ALA A 122 4.09 12.43 -10.56
C ALA A 122 4.80 11.08 -10.37
N ARG A 123 4.77 10.53 -9.17
CA ARG A 123 5.35 9.20 -8.87
C ARG A 123 4.47 8.04 -9.36
N MET A 124 3.17 8.24 -9.55
CA MET A 124 2.25 7.24 -10.10
C MET A 124 2.36 7.09 -11.62
N GLU A 125 3.09 7.96 -12.32
CA GLU A 125 3.46 7.81 -13.73
C GLU A 125 4.43 6.65 -13.98
N THR A 126 4.28 5.54 -13.28
CA THR A 126 5.12 4.35 -13.42
C THR A 126 4.37 3.25 -14.14
N SER A 127 5.10 2.54 -15.02
CA SER A 127 4.58 1.36 -15.71
C SER A 127 4.78 0.05 -14.92
N SER A 128 5.53 0.09 -13.82
CA SER A 128 5.89 -1.12 -13.06
C SER A 128 4.73 -1.61 -12.21
N SER A 129 4.24 -2.82 -12.51
CA SER A 129 3.25 -3.52 -11.71
C SER A 129 3.75 -3.93 -10.32
N ASN A 130 5.08 -3.98 -10.13
CA ASN A 130 5.71 -4.33 -8.86
C ASN A 130 6.22 -3.10 -8.10
N SER A 131 5.81 -1.90 -8.49
CA SER A 131 6.21 -0.69 -7.76
C SER A 131 5.56 -0.63 -6.38
N PRO A 132 6.24 -0.03 -5.38
CA PRO A 132 5.63 0.21 -4.06
C PRO A 132 4.30 0.96 -4.15
N LEU A 133 4.18 1.91 -5.08
CA LEU A 133 2.96 2.68 -5.29
C LEU A 133 1.81 1.85 -5.86
N ASN A 134 2.10 0.90 -6.78
CA ASN A 134 1.08 -0.03 -7.23
C ASN A 134 0.57 -0.92 -6.09
N ASN A 135 1.46 -1.34 -5.19
CA ASN A 135 1.06 -2.11 -4.01
C ASN A 135 0.24 -1.27 -3.01
N CYS A 136 0.56 0.02 -2.85
CA CYS A 136 -0.28 0.94 -2.08
C CYS A 136 -1.65 1.15 -2.74
N TYR A 137 -1.72 1.25 -4.06
CA TYR A 137 -2.99 1.32 -4.79
C TYR A 137 -3.84 0.07 -4.53
N ILE A 138 -3.28 -1.13 -4.66
CA ILE A 138 -3.99 -2.38 -4.35
C ILE A 138 -4.39 -2.43 -2.88
N ALA A 139 -3.52 -2.02 -1.95
CA ALA A 139 -3.86 -1.96 -0.53
C ALA A 139 -5.02 -0.99 -0.25
N ALA A 140 -5.07 0.16 -0.92
CA ALA A 140 -6.19 1.08 -0.84
C ALA A 140 -7.50 0.47 -1.38
N LEU A 141 -7.45 -0.26 -2.50
CA LEU A 141 -8.63 -0.99 -3.01
C LEU A 141 -9.13 -2.02 -2.00
N HIS A 142 -8.23 -2.73 -1.30
CA HIS A 142 -8.62 -3.65 -0.24
C HIS A 142 -9.30 -2.93 0.94
N LEU A 143 -8.76 -1.78 1.38
CA LEU A 143 -9.31 -1.00 2.49
C LEU A 143 -10.67 -0.38 2.16
N LEU A 144 -10.90 -0.03 0.89
CA LEU A 144 -12.15 0.54 0.39
C LEU A 144 -13.19 -0.52 0.05
N ASP A 145 -12.91 -1.81 0.27
CA ASP A 145 -13.73 -2.95 -0.15
C ASP A 145 -14.14 -2.84 -1.63
N ALA A 146 -13.20 -2.38 -2.48
CA ALA A 146 -13.46 -2.11 -3.89
C ALA A 146 -13.80 -3.40 -4.64
N ARG A 147 -14.69 -3.25 -5.63
CA ARG A 147 -15.08 -4.32 -6.54
C ARG A 147 -14.37 -4.18 -7.89
N ALA A 148 -14.26 -5.29 -8.61
CA ALA A 148 -13.83 -5.25 -9.99
C ALA A 148 -14.86 -4.47 -10.83
N LEU A 149 -14.39 -3.73 -11.82
CA LEU A 149 -15.24 -2.94 -12.70
C LEU A 149 -16.25 -3.85 -13.40
N PHE A 150 -17.53 -3.48 -13.42
CA PHE A 150 -18.67 -4.24 -13.94
C PHE A 150 -18.93 -5.59 -13.22
N SER A 151 -18.46 -5.77 -12.00
CA SER A 151 -18.56 -7.02 -11.28
C SER A 151 -18.85 -6.82 -9.79
N GLU A 152 -19.51 -7.81 -9.21
CA GLU A 152 -19.72 -7.90 -7.76
C GLU A 152 -18.51 -8.52 -7.03
N ILE A 153 -17.48 -8.97 -7.76
CA ILE A 153 -16.29 -9.60 -7.18
C ILE A 153 -15.44 -8.53 -6.50
N ARG A 154 -15.22 -8.70 -5.20
CA ARG A 154 -14.32 -7.81 -4.46
C ARG A 154 -12.86 -8.07 -4.86
N ILE A 155 -12.09 -7.01 -5.03
CA ILE A 155 -10.66 -7.08 -5.33
C ILE A 155 -9.92 -7.88 -4.25
N TRP A 156 -10.34 -7.73 -3.01
CA TRP A 156 -9.86 -8.48 -1.87
C TRP A 156 -9.95 -10.02 -2.07
N ASP A 157 -11.09 -10.52 -2.56
CA ASP A 157 -11.30 -11.96 -2.78
C ASP A 157 -10.63 -12.44 -4.08
N ALA A 158 -10.59 -11.57 -5.08
CA ALA A 158 -10.04 -11.91 -6.39
C ALA A 158 -8.51 -12.04 -6.38
N LEU A 159 -7.83 -11.23 -5.56
CA LEU A 159 -6.36 -11.22 -5.43
C LEU A 159 -5.85 -12.03 -4.24
N ASP A 160 -6.70 -12.80 -3.55
CA ASP A 160 -6.29 -13.62 -2.42
C ASP A 160 -5.30 -14.71 -2.86
N PRO A 161 -4.06 -14.72 -2.35
CA PRO A 161 -3.05 -15.71 -2.75
C PRO A 161 -3.38 -17.15 -2.31
N THR A 162 -4.34 -17.32 -1.40
CA THR A 162 -4.79 -18.65 -0.96
C THR A 162 -5.79 -19.29 -1.92
N THR A 163 -6.47 -18.48 -2.74
CA THR A 163 -7.39 -18.97 -3.77
C THR A 163 -6.59 -19.36 -5.01
N ARG A 164 -6.16 -20.64 -5.06
CA ARG A 164 -5.44 -21.20 -6.22
C ARG A 164 -6.41 -21.53 -7.35
N ALA A 165 -6.86 -20.54 -8.10
CA ALA A 165 -7.46 -20.79 -9.41
C ALA A 165 -6.35 -20.92 -10.47
N LYS A 166 -6.55 -21.79 -11.48
CA LYS A 166 -5.63 -21.90 -12.63
C LYS A 166 -5.49 -20.60 -13.44
N LYS A 167 -6.46 -19.71 -13.33
CA LYS A 167 -6.46 -18.34 -13.89
C LYS A 167 -6.90 -17.36 -12.81
N SER A 168 -6.34 -16.15 -12.82
CA SER A 168 -6.85 -15.04 -12.01
C SER A 168 -8.32 -14.80 -12.33
N LYS A 169 -9.14 -14.52 -11.31
CA LYS A 169 -10.55 -14.16 -11.50
C LYS A 169 -10.70 -12.79 -12.17
N VAL A 170 -9.70 -11.92 -11.99
CA VAL A 170 -9.67 -10.58 -12.55
C VAL A 170 -8.34 -10.33 -13.24
N GLU A 171 -8.36 -9.45 -14.22
CA GLU A 171 -7.21 -8.97 -14.98
C GLU A 171 -7.06 -7.46 -14.85
N ARG A 172 -5.84 -6.96 -15.01
CA ARG A 172 -5.60 -5.51 -15.11
C ARG A 172 -5.99 -5.04 -16.50
N HIS A 173 -6.95 -4.18 -16.58
CA HIS A 173 -7.44 -3.57 -17.80
C HIS A 173 -7.03 -2.10 -17.87
N HIS A 174 -6.66 -1.61 -19.05
CA HIS A 174 -6.44 -0.18 -19.28
C HIS A 174 -7.80 0.53 -19.40
N LEU A 175 -8.10 1.44 -18.47
CA LEU A 175 -9.31 2.29 -18.58
C LEU A 175 -9.34 3.06 -19.90
N PHE A 176 -8.19 3.57 -20.32
CA PHE A 176 -8.00 4.13 -21.64
C PHE A 176 -7.13 3.16 -22.45
N PRO A 177 -7.73 2.35 -23.35
CA PRO A 177 -6.99 1.36 -24.13
C PRO A 177 -5.82 1.96 -24.92
N LYS A 178 -4.75 1.17 -25.09
CA LYS A 178 -3.53 1.66 -25.75
C LYS A 178 -3.77 2.18 -27.17
N ASN A 179 -4.60 1.46 -27.94
CA ASN A 179 -4.92 1.88 -29.30
C ASN A 179 -5.76 3.16 -29.32
N TYR A 180 -6.67 3.33 -28.34
CA TYR A 180 -7.40 4.57 -28.15
C TYR A 180 -6.47 5.74 -27.86
N LEU A 181 -5.55 5.60 -26.86
CA LEU A 181 -4.58 6.66 -26.55
C LEU A 181 -3.64 6.97 -27.72
N LYS A 182 -3.25 5.97 -28.49
CA LYS A 182 -2.41 6.14 -29.68
C LYS A 182 -3.07 7.02 -30.74
N SER A 183 -4.40 6.97 -30.89
CA SER A 183 -5.12 7.85 -31.82
C SER A 183 -5.00 9.34 -31.46
N PHE A 184 -4.64 9.65 -30.21
CA PHE A 184 -4.34 11.02 -29.74
C PHE A 184 -2.84 11.33 -29.68
N GLY A 185 -1.97 10.45 -30.24
CA GLY A 185 -0.52 10.62 -30.19
C GLY A 185 0.12 10.24 -28.84
N LEU A 186 -0.62 9.55 -27.97
CA LEU A 186 -0.19 9.12 -26.63
C LEU A 186 0.17 7.64 -26.66
N ASP A 187 1.33 7.27 -27.22
CA ASP A 187 1.73 5.87 -27.47
C ASP A 187 2.90 5.35 -26.60
N GLY A 188 3.51 6.21 -25.81
CA GLY A 188 4.62 5.84 -24.95
C GLY A 188 4.17 4.92 -23.77
N THR A 189 4.91 3.82 -23.52
CA THR A 189 4.61 2.88 -22.42
C THR A 189 4.45 3.58 -21.06
N ARG A 190 5.27 4.61 -20.81
CA ARG A 190 5.18 5.41 -19.57
C ARG A 190 3.86 6.17 -19.48
N VAL A 191 3.31 6.59 -20.60
CA VAL A 191 2.03 7.31 -20.67
C VAL A 191 0.86 6.33 -20.55
N THR A 192 0.89 5.25 -21.30
CA THR A 192 -0.23 4.30 -21.38
C THR A 192 -0.36 3.40 -20.17
N ASN A 193 0.76 3.05 -19.51
CA ASN A 193 0.80 2.08 -18.42
C ASN A 193 0.90 2.72 -17.02
N GLN A 194 0.40 3.94 -16.85
CA GLN A 194 0.31 4.58 -15.53
C GLN A 194 -0.62 3.80 -14.59
N ILE A 195 -0.33 3.82 -13.29
CA ILE A 195 -1.17 3.15 -12.29
C ILE A 195 -2.62 3.63 -12.39
N ALA A 196 -2.83 4.92 -12.57
CA ALA A 196 -4.15 5.52 -12.72
C ALA A 196 -4.94 5.05 -13.95
N ASN A 197 -4.26 4.49 -14.96
CA ASN A 197 -4.90 3.95 -16.15
C ASN A 197 -5.29 2.47 -16.03
N PHE A 198 -5.27 1.89 -14.83
CA PHE A 198 -5.63 0.49 -14.64
C PHE A 198 -6.82 0.32 -13.71
N ALA A 199 -7.74 -0.55 -14.13
CA ALA A 199 -8.77 -1.14 -13.29
C ALA A 199 -8.65 -2.66 -13.30
N PHE A 200 -9.26 -3.32 -12.31
CA PHE A 200 -9.45 -4.76 -12.33
C PHE A 200 -10.80 -5.08 -12.94
N VAL A 201 -10.83 -5.97 -13.92
CA VAL A 201 -12.04 -6.46 -14.61
C VAL A 201 -12.05 -7.97 -14.63
N GLU A 202 -13.22 -8.61 -14.71
CA GLU A 202 -13.31 -10.03 -15.01
C GLU A 202 -12.87 -10.31 -16.45
N TRP A 203 -12.31 -11.49 -16.69
CA TRP A 203 -11.83 -11.89 -18.01
C TRP A 203 -12.89 -11.74 -19.12
N LYS A 204 -14.16 -12.10 -18.83
CA LYS A 204 -15.27 -11.97 -19.78
C LYS A 204 -15.54 -10.51 -20.18
N ASP A 205 -15.43 -9.59 -19.22
CA ASP A 205 -15.68 -8.17 -19.44
C ASP A 205 -14.48 -7.51 -20.14
N ASN A 206 -13.26 -7.93 -19.81
CA ASN A 206 -12.05 -7.52 -20.52
C ASN A 206 -12.14 -7.81 -22.03
N ILE A 207 -12.66 -9.00 -22.42
CA ILE A 207 -12.87 -9.34 -23.82
C ILE A 207 -13.91 -8.45 -24.49
N LYS A 208 -15.03 -8.12 -23.80
CA LYS A 208 -16.08 -7.26 -24.35
C LYS A 208 -15.59 -5.85 -24.56
N ILE A 209 -14.86 -5.30 -23.59
CA ILE A 209 -14.32 -3.92 -23.65
C ILE A 209 -13.32 -3.81 -24.78
N SER A 210 -12.37 -4.76 -24.89
CA SER A 210 -11.33 -4.75 -25.93
C SER A 210 -10.63 -3.40 -26.02
N ASP A 211 -10.66 -2.74 -27.18
CA ASP A 211 -10.07 -1.43 -27.46
C ASP A 211 -11.12 -0.30 -27.54
N SER A 212 -12.35 -0.54 -27.07
CA SER A 212 -13.43 0.46 -27.10
C SER A 212 -13.05 1.69 -26.26
N PRO A 213 -13.42 2.89 -26.70
CA PRO A 213 -13.20 4.10 -25.91
C PRO A 213 -14.03 4.07 -24.61
N PRO A 214 -13.52 4.70 -23.52
CA PRO A 214 -14.22 4.72 -22.23
C PRO A 214 -15.66 5.23 -22.31
N SER A 215 -15.95 6.17 -23.19
CA SER A 215 -17.31 6.69 -23.40
C SER A 215 -18.32 5.64 -23.89
N GLU A 216 -17.86 4.56 -24.51
CA GLU A 216 -18.76 3.51 -25.01
C GLU A 216 -19.05 2.44 -23.95
N TYR A 217 -18.09 2.12 -23.06
CA TYR A 217 -18.26 1.02 -22.13
C TYR A 217 -18.46 1.42 -20.66
N LEU A 218 -18.27 2.70 -20.31
CA LEU A 218 -18.56 3.21 -18.95
C LEU A 218 -20.00 3.75 -18.78
N GLU A 219 -20.77 3.87 -19.86
CA GLU A 219 -22.18 4.34 -19.81
C GLU A 219 -23.19 3.20 -19.58
N GLU A 220 -22.73 1.93 -19.54
CA GLU A 220 -23.55 0.77 -19.18
C GLU A 220 -23.49 0.49 -17.66
#